data_00b683c212c9499652bb21a70aeecae9
#
_entry.id   00b683c212c9499652bb21a70aeecae9
#
_cell.length_a   1.000
_cell.length_b   1.000
_cell.length_c   1.000
_cell.angle_alpha   90.00
_cell.angle_beta   90.00
_cell.angle_gamma   90.00
#
_symmetry.space_group_name_H-M   'P 1'
#
loop_
_entity.id
_entity.type
_entity.pdbx_description
1 polymer ?
#
loop_
_entity_poly.entity_id
_entity_poly.type
_entity_poly.pdbx_seq_one_letter_code
_entity_poly.pdbx_strand_id
1 'polypeptide(L)'
;MKRHAPLPLFLALMLLGLSGCGYHFFNLDRLSKIPAARQMSFGKTVRIAVKTFHNNTLFPLVETTVTQSIKDTLLRTSGVILVNDPKHADIIIWGRVVAVAQMPLALSSVNGIQEYQMEIILDAHATGYNGTELWHGGSIIGTAIQYMSLNLSLLQTTQQYALNTAAMNASVRLVNFMAHSISSTAFNPLSLQNQVGASPMTPGTVLPNGSAVPGPAPGGAP
;
A
#
# COMPACT_ATOMS: atom_id res chain seq x y z
N MET A 1 -58.79 -17.92 -56.87
CA MET A 1 -57.84 -18.53 -55.90
C MET A 1 -57.02 -17.45 -55.29
N LYS A 2 -57.39 -16.98 -54.10
CA LYS A 2 -56.61 -15.94 -53.34
C LYS A 2 -55.57 -16.66 -52.46
N ARG A 3 -54.30 -16.55 -52.81
CA ARG A 3 -53.14 -17.00 -51.98
C ARG A 3 -52.98 -16.05 -50.82
N HIS A 4 -53.41 -16.44 -49.63
CA HIS A 4 -53.15 -15.71 -48.42
C HIS A 4 -51.62 -15.84 -48.09
N ALA A 5 -50.95 -14.75 -48.14
CA ALA A 5 -49.50 -14.65 -47.80
C ALA A 5 -49.27 -15.14 -46.35
N PRO A 6 -48.15 -15.82 -46.07
CA PRO A 6 -47.86 -16.36 -44.76
C PRO A 6 -47.28 -15.27 -43.85
N LEU A 7 -48.04 -14.17 -43.66
CA LEU A 7 -47.67 -13.06 -42.80
C LEU A 7 -47.36 -13.49 -41.33
N PRO A 8 -48.15 -14.47 -40.76
CA PRO A 8 -47.87 -14.92 -39.39
C PRO A 8 -46.56 -15.70 -39.26
N LEU A 9 -46.14 -16.42 -40.32
CA LEU A 9 -44.88 -17.18 -40.31
C LEU A 9 -43.66 -16.26 -40.29
N PHE A 10 -43.71 -15.12 -41.00
CA PHE A 10 -42.64 -14.13 -41.05
C PHE A 10 -42.50 -13.36 -39.71
N LEU A 11 -43.62 -13.09 -39.04
CA LEU A 11 -43.66 -12.45 -37.75
C LEU A 11 -43.10 -13.38 -36.64
N ALA A 12 -43.41 -14.68 -36.70
CA ALA A 12 -42.88 -15.69 -35.78
C ALA A 12 -41.35 -15.87 -35.95
N LEU A 13 -40.83 -15.82 -37.19
CA LEU A 13 -39.40 -15.94 -37.46
C LEU A 13 -38.63 -14.70 -37.00
N MET A 14 -39.22 -13.51 -37.03
CA MET A 14 -38.62 -12.28 -36.54
C MET A 14 -38.54 -12.22 -35.01
N LEU A 15 -39.51 -12.82 -34.31
CA LEU A 15 -39.51 -12.93 -32.83
C LEU A 15 -38.49 -13.92 -32.28
N LEU A 16 -38.10 -14.95 -33.07
CA LEU A 16 -37.02 -15.88 -32.66
C LEU A 16 -35.62 -15.26 -32.81
N GLY A 17 -35.43 -14.20 -33.60
CA GLY A 17 -34.16 -13.53 -33.81
C GLY A 17 -33.73 -12.56 -32.66
N LEU A 18 -34.63 -12.21 -31.73
CA LEU A 18 -34.36 -11.28 -30.63
C LEU A 18 -33.83 -11.94 -29.35
N SER A 19 -33.72 -13.26 -29.30
CA SER A 19 -33.24 -13.99 -28.10
C SER A 19 -31.72 -14.19 -28.06
N GLY A 20 -30.94 -13.45 -28.85
CA GLY A 20 -29.52 -13.72 -29.08
C GLY A 20 -28.51 -12.67 -28.60
N CYS A 21 -28.81 -11.80 -27.66
CA CYS A 21 -27.78 -11.05 -26.95
C CYS A 21 -27.92 -11.34 -25.46
N GLY A 22 -27.21 -12.40 -25.01
CA GLY A 22 -27.03 -12.69 -23.61
C GLY A 22 -26.25 -11.57 -22.94
N TYR A 23 -26.90 -10.46 -22.61
CA TYR A 23 -26.42 -9.60 -21.55
C TYR A 23 -26.51 -10.41 -20.27
N HIS A 24 -25.39 -11.02 -19.89
CA HIS A 24 -25.21 -11.45 -18.52
C HIS A 24 -25.31 -10.19 -17.66
N PHE A 25 -26.48 -9.92 -17.12
CA PHE A 25 -26.58 -9.05 -15.96
C PHE A 25 -25.58 -9.59 -14.95
N PHE A 26 -24.53 -8.83 -14.70
CA PHE A 26 -23.62 -9.10 -13.60
C PHE A 26 -24.48 -9.27 -12.36
N ASN A 27 -24.52 -10.49 -11.87
CA ASN A 27 -25.29 -10.85 -10.69
C ASN A 27 -24.68 -10.04 -9.53
N LEU A 28 -25.35 -8.96 -9.14
CA LEU A 28 -24.94 -8.10 -8.01
C LEU A 28 -24.76 -8.90 -6.71
N ASP A 29 -25.40 -10.06 -6.59
CA ASP A 29 -25.16 -11.00 -5.50
C ASP A 29 -23.76 -11.61 -5.48
N ARG A 30 -23.03 -11.61 -6.61
CA ARG A 30 -21.60 -11.97 -6.60
C ARG A 30 -20.70 -10.84 -6.12
N LEU A 31 -21.13 -9.59 -6.21
CA LEU A 31 -20.41 -8.46 -5.63
C LEU A 31 -20.49 -8.45 -4.10
N SER A 32 -21.57 -8.98 -3.52
CA SER A 32 -21.67 -9.19 -2.07
C SER A 32 -20.87 -10.40 -1.58
N LYS A 33 -20.47 -11.30 -2.49
CA LYS A 33 -19.60 -12.47 -2.24
C LYS A 33 -18.16 -12.29 -2.76
N ILE A 34 -17.81 -11.13 -3.28
CA ILE A 34 -16.39 -10.76 -3.30
C ILE A 34 -16.02 -10.79 -1.82
N PRO A 35 -15.11 -11.70 -1.38
CA PRO A 35 -14.65 -11.70 0.01
C PRO A 35 -14.17 -10.28 0.23
N ALA A 36 -14.86 -9.54 1.10
CA ALA A 36 -14.76 -8.11 1.32
C ALA A 36 -13.29 -7.80 1.21
N ALA A 37 -12.90 -7.09 0.17
CA ALA A 37 -11.54 -7.02 -0.37
C ALA A 37 -10.63 -6.91 0.82
N ARG A 38 -9.86 -7.94 1.16
CA ARG A 38 -9.25 -8.25 2.46
C ARG A 38 -9.16 -6.97 3.26
N GLN A 39 -10.19 -6.71 4.10
CA GLN A 39 -10.25 -5.45 4.82
C GLN A 39 -8.96 -5.44 5.61
N MET A 40 -8.08 -4.54 5.26
CA MET A 40 -6.87 -4.31 6.02
C MET A 40 -7.32 -4.17 7.47
N SER A 41 -6.84 -5.01 8.34
CA SER A 41 -7.24 -5.01 9.73
C SER A 41 -6.01 -5.19 10.58
N PHE A 42 -5.88 -4.38 11.59
CA PHE A 42 -4.87 -4.56 12.63
C PHE A 42 -5.24 -5.65 13.64
N GLY A 43 -6.32 -6.41 13.40
CA GLY A 43 -6.81 -7.47 14.30
C GLY A 43 -7.38 -6.94 15.63
N LYS A 44 -6.91 -5.78 16.08
CA LYS A 44 -7.34 -5.07 17.30
C LYS A 44 -7.52 -3.58 16.94
N THR A 45 -8.39 -2.89 17.65
CA THR A 45 -8.53 -1.43 17.49
C THR A 45 -7.26 -0.71 17.92
N VAL A 46 -6.67 0.09 17.01
CA VAL A 46 -5.40 0.80 17.20
C VAL A 46 -5.58 2.28 16.87
N ARG A 47 -5.08 3.15 17.75
CA ARG A 47 -5.07 4.60 17.53
C ARG A 47 -3.81 4.99 16.77
N ILE A 48 -3.96 5.61 15.62
CA ILE A 48 -2.85 5.98 14.74
C ILE A 48 -2.80 7.49 14.55
N ALA A 49 -1.65 8.09 14.73
CA ALA A 49 -1.35 9.46 14.31
C ALA A 49 -0.45 9.45 13.08
N VAL A 50 -0.70 10.35 12.15
CA VAL A 50 0.14 10.55 10.97
C VAL A 50 0.74 11.94 11.03
N LYS A 51 2.07 12.02 11.15
CA LYS A 51 2.82 13.27 11.02
C LYS A 51 2.90 13.65 9.53
N THR A 52 2.99 14.94 9.25
CA THR A 52 3.24 15.40 7.88
C THR A 52 4.56 14.82 7.37
N PHE A 53 4.51 14.19 6.20
CA PHE A 53 5.69 13.66 5.54
C PHE A 53 6.63 14.80 5.13
N HIS A 54 7.91 14.54 5.13
CA HIS A 54 8.91 15.50 4.65
C HIS A 54 9.06 15.39 3.14
N ASN A 55 9.19 16.52 2.45
CA ASN A 55 9.39 16.55 1.01
C ASN A 55 10.86 16.74 0.65
N ASN A 56 11.48 15.71 0.09
CA ASN A 56 12.86 15.75 -0.42
C ASN A 56 12.90 15.91 -1.95
N THR A 57 11.79 16.34 -2.57
CA THR A 57 11.65 16.45 -4.03
C THR A 57 11.44 17.89 -4.46
N LEU A 58 11.51 18.14 -5.76
CA LEU A 58 11.19 19.44 -6.34
C LEU A 58 9.68 19.62 -6.62
N PHE A 59 8.86 18.59 -6.41
CA PHE A 59 7.42 18.69 -6.60
C PHE A 59 6.78 19.38 -5.39
N PRO A 60 6.16 20.54 -5.59
CA PRO A 60 5.54 21.28 -4.48
C PRO A 60 4.31 20.54 -3.95
N LEU A 61 4.09 20.63 -2.63
CA LEU A 61 2.93 20.11 -1.93
C LEU A 61 2.72 18.58 -2.01
N VAL A 62 3.68 17.83 -2.55
CA VAL A 62 3.59 16.36 -2.62
C VAL A 62 3.52 15.73 -1.23
N GLU A 63 4.17 16.31 -0.23
CA GLU A 63 4.11 15.88 1.16
C GLU A 63 2.69 15.97 1.74
N THR A 64 1.96 17.02 1.38
CA THR A 64 0.57 17.20 1.80
C THR A 64 -0.33 16.17 1.12
N THR A 65 -0.16 15.97 -0.18
CA THR A 65 -0.90 14.98 -0.97
C THR A 65 -0.69 13.56 -0.42
N VAL A 66 0.55 13.17 -0.15
CA VAL A 66 0.90 11.86 0.41
C VAL A 66 0.33 11.71 1.83
N THR A 67 0.53 12.70 2.69
CA THR A 67 0.04 12.66 4.07
C THR A 67 -1.47 12.49 4.12
N GLN A 68 -2.20 13.24 3.29
CA GLN A 68 -3.66 13.13 3.20
C GLN A 68 -4.08 11.77 2.65
N SER A 69 -3.42 11.27 1.61
CA SER A 69 -3.72 9.94 1.04
C SER A 69 -3.50 8.80 2.05
N ILE A 70 -2.48 8.91 2.91
CA ILE A 70 -2.26 7.94 4.01
C ILE A 70 -3.39 8.02 5.02
N LYS A 71 -3.79 9.23 5.45
CA LYS A 71 -4.91 9.42 6.39
C LYS A 71 -6.21 8.84 5.82
N ASP A 72 -6.51 9.12 4.56
CA ASP A 72 -7.72 8.63 3.88
C ASP A 72 -7.71 7.10 3.75
N THR A 73 -6.56 6.50 3.51
CA THR A 73 -6.41 5.04 3.47
C THR A 73 -6.62 4.42 4.85
N LEU A 74 -6.07 5.03 5.89
CA LEU A 74 -6.24 4.57 7.28
C LEU A 74 -7.69 4.67 7.74
N LEU A 75 -8.42 5.73 7.36
CA LEU A 75 -9.85 5.89 7.68
C LEU A 75 -10.72 4.79 7.04
N ARG A 76 -10.27 4.19 5.95
CA ARG A 76 -10.93 3.05 5.28
C ARG A 76 -10.47 1.70 5.80
N THR A 77 -9.48 1.68 6.70
CA THR A 77 -8.90 0.46 7.25
C THR A 77 -9.64 0.05 8.52
N SER A 78 -10.08 -1.20 8.58
CA SER A 78 -10.80 -1.71 9.74
C SER A 78 -9.93 -1.76 10.99
N GLY A 79 -10.49 -1.38 12.13
CA GLY A 79 -9.79 -1.38 13.42
C GLY A 79 -8.83 -0.20 13.63
N VAL A 80 -8.89 0.85 12.79
CA VAL A 80 -8.08 2.06 12.94
C VAL A 80 -8.93 3.20 13.47
N ILE A 81 -8.41 3.92 14.47
CA ILE A 81 -8.91 5.22 14.93
C ILE A 81 -7.82 6.24 14.64
N LEU A 82 -8.09 7.17 13.71
CA LEU A 82 -7.17 8.25 13.42
C LEU A 82 -7.24 9.32 14.53
N VAL A 83 -6.09 9.68 15.09
CA VAL A 83 -5.97 10.74 16.10
C VAL A 83 -5.01 11.82 15.60
N ASN A 84 -5.31 13.08 15.94
CA ASN A 84 -4.49 14.21 15.53
C ASN A 84 -3.26 14.42 16.43
N ASP A 85 -3.41 14.14 17.72
CA ASP A 85 -2.32 14.32 18.68
C ASP A 85 -1.50 13.02 18.81
N PRO A 86 -0.20 13.03 18.46
CA PRO A 86 0.67 11.88 18.62
C PRO A 86 0.76 11.33 20.05
N LYS A 87 0.49 12.15 21.06
CA LYS A 87 0.51 11.73 22.48
C LYS A 87 -0.62 10.74 22.81
N HIS A 88 -1.69 10.75 22.04
CA HIS A 88 -2.84 9.87 22.23
C HIS A 88 -2.85 8.70 21.25
N ALA A 89 -1.79 8.56 20.43
CA ALA A 89 -1.64 7.50 19.46
C ALA A 89 -0.91 6.29 20.05
N ASP A 90 -1.33 5.09 19.66
CA ASP A 90 -0.61 3.84 19.93
C ASP A 90 0.54 3.66 18.92
N ILE A 91 0.31 4.13 17.68
CA ILE A 91 1.28 4.12 16.57
C ILE A 91 1.35 5.51 15.94
N ILE A 92 2.56 5.96 15.67
CA ILE A 92 2.85 7.22 15.01
C ILE A 92 3.53 6.90 13.68
N ILE A 93 2.89 7.30 12.57
CA ILE A 93 3.46 7.17 11.23
C ILE A 93 4.12 8.48 10.83
N TRP A 94 5.33 8.38 10.32
CA TRP A 94 6.09 9.50 9.80
C TRP A 94 7.01 9.03 8.67
N GLY A 95 7.55 9.95 7.89
CA GLY A 95 8.41 9.59 6.78
C GLY A 95 8.74 10.76 5.85
N ARG A 96 9.22 10.42 4.67
CA ARG A 96 9.59 11.39 3.64
C ARG A 96 9.22 10.89 2.24
N VAL A 97 8.94 11.83 1.36
CA VAL A 97 8.87 11.60 -0.08
C VAL A 97 10.30 11.68 -0.60
N VAL A 98 10.84 10.55 -1.04
CA VAL A 98 12.25 10.43 -1.48
C VAL A 98 12.39 10.91 -2.92
N ALA A 99 11.46 10.52 -3.79
CA ALA A 99 11.47 10.87 -5.21
C ALA A 99 10.06 10.93 -5.79
N VAL A 100 9.90 11.79 -6.79
CA VAL A 100 8.81 11.78 -7.75
C VAL A 100 9.42 11.74 -9.13
N ALA A 101 9.13 10.70 -9.90
CA ALA A 101 9.67 10.49 -11.23
C ALA A 101 8.56 10.41 -12.28
N GLN A 102 8.87 10.84 -13.49
CA GLN A 102 8.04 10.66 -14.67
C GLN A 102 8.84 9.90 -15.72
N MET A 103 8.34 8.73 -16.11
CA MET A 103 8.97 7.88 -17.11
C MET A 103 8.07 7.73 -18.32
N PRO A 104 8.55 7.91 -19.56
CA PRO A 104 7.75 7.70 -20.75
C PRO A 104 7.37 6.23 -20.88
N LEU A 105 6.07 5.95 -21.10
CA LEU A 105 5.54 4.60 -21.32
C LEU A 105 5.24 4.33 -22.78
N ALA A 106 4.65 5.29 -23.49
CA ALA A 106 4.24 5.12 -24.86
C ALA A 106 4.70 6.29 -25.74
N LEU A 107 5.25 5.94 -26.89
CA LEU A 107 5.65 6.87 -27.95
C LEU A 107 4.72 6.72 -29.15
N SER A 108 4.20 7.83 -29.66
CA SER A 108 3.53 7.86 -30.95
C SER A 108 4.52 8.24 -32.02
N SER A 109 4.47 7.55 -33.17
CA SER A 109 5.30 7.88 -34.33
C SER A 109 5.03 9.27 -34.93
N VAL A 110 3.85 9.84 -34.64
CA VAL A 110 3.39 11.12 -35.19
C VAL A 110 3.47 12.27 -34.17
N ASN A 111 3.13 12.04 -32.91
CA ASN A 111 2.94 13.07 -31.89
C ASN A 111 3.92 13.01 -30.71
N GLY A 112 4.95 12.15 -30.75
CA GLY A 112 5.88 12.01 -29.65
C GLY A 112 5.32 11.20 -28.48
N ILE A 113 5.75 11.51 -27.24
CA ILE A 113 5.34 10.79 -26.04
C ILE A 113 3.88 11.11 -25.73
N GLN A 114 3.05 10.08 -25.55
CA GLN A 114 1.62 10.21 -25.23
C GLN A 114 1.27 9.85 -23.80
N GLU A 115 2.08 8.97 -23.19
CA GLU A 115 1.83 8.48 -21.84
C GLU A 115 3.12 8.51 -21.02
N TYR A 116 2.98 8.98 -19.78
CA TYR A 116 4.02 8.88 -18.75
C TYR A 116 3.53 8.03 -17.60
N GLN A 117 4.43 7.27 -17.01
CA GLN A 117 4.25 6.73 -15.67
C GLN A 117 4.76 7.76 -14.66
N MET A 118 3.85 8.23 -13.80
CA MET A 118 4.17 8.97 -12.59
C MET A 118 4.50 7.96 -11.50
N GLU A 119 5.63 8.15 -10.83
CA GLU A 119 6.07 7.31 -9.73
C GLU A 119 6.39 8.16 -8.50
N ILE A 120 5.89 7.76 -7.34
CA ILE A 120 6.21 8.35 -6.04
C ILE A 120 6.91 7.29 -5.19
N ILE A 121 8.06 7.63 -4.63
CA ILE A 121 8.82 6.76 -3.74
C ILE A 121 8.80 7.36 -2.34
N LEU A 122 8.32 6.57 -1.37
CA LEU A 122 8.24 6.93 0.04
C LEU A 122 9.23 6.11 0.86
N ASP A 123 9.81 6.75 1.87
CA ASP A 123 10.48 6.12 2.99
C ASP A 123 9.65 6.43 4.23
N ALA A 124 9.13 5.39 4.89
CA ALA A 124 8.14 5.54 5.94
C ALA A 124 8.47 4.67 7.16
N HIS A 125 8.16 5.20 8.33
CA HIS A 125 8.39 4.58 9.62
C HIS A 125 7.10 4.55 10.42
N ALA A 126 6.91 3.52 11.23
CA ALA A 126 5.91 3.46 12.27
C ALA A 126 6.58 3.25 13.62
N THR A 127 6.32 4.15 14.55
CA THR A 127 6.88 4.09 15.90
C THR A 127 5.76 3.98 16.93
N GLY A 128 6.00 3.27 18.03
CA GLY A 128 5.11 3.26 19.19
C GLY A 128 5.14 4.59 19.93
N TYR A 129 4.19 4.79 20.87
CA TYR A 129 4.14 5.97 21.73
C TYR A 129 5.41 6.20 22.55
N ASN A 130 6.16 5.13 22.84
CA ASN A 130 7.44 5.17 23.56
C ASN A 130 8.65 5.43 22.67
N GLY A 131 8.42 5.68 21.36
CA GLY A 131 9.49 5.91 20.37
C GLY A 131 10.13 4.65 19.81
N THR A 132 9.72 3.45 20.24
CA THR A 132 10.21 2.18 19.67
C THR A 132 9.76 2.07 18.23
N GLU A 133 10.70 1.76 17.32
CA GLU A 133 10.38 1.49 15.92
C GLU A 133 9.63 0.14 15.82
N LEU A 134 8.42 0.18 15.32
CA LEU A 134 7.57 -0.98 15.10
C LEU A 134 7.68 -1.51 13.67
N TRP A 135 7.96 -0.63 12.74
CA TRP A 135 8.06 -0.97 11.33
C TRP A 135 8.79 0.13 10.55
N HIS A 136 9.55 -0.30 9.55
CA HIS A 136 10.19 0.56 8.56
C HIS A 136 9.98 0.03 7.14
N GLY A 137 9.49 0.87 6.24
CA GLY A 137 9.33 0.62 4.81
C GLY A 137 10.23 1.54 4.00
N GLY A 138 11.42 1.07 3.65
CA GLY A 138 12.48 1.89 3.06
C GLY A 138 12.24 2.33 1.62
N SER A 139 11.37 1.66 0.86
CA SER A 139 11.08 2.03 -0.53
C SER A 139 9.67 1.57 -0.90
N ILE A 140 8.70 2.43 -0.64
CA ILE A 140 7.30 2.18 -0.98
C ILE A 140 6.98 2.96 -2.24
N ILE A 141 6.67 2.24 -3.32
CA ILE A 141 6.46 2.82 -4.64
C ILE A 141 4.97 2.84 -4.96
N GLY A 142 4.47 4.02 -5.33
CA GLY A 142 3.15 4.19 -5.91
C GLY A 142 3.25 4.71 -7.34
N THR A 143 2.49 4.15 -8.25
CA THR A 143 2.51 4.51 -9.68
C THR A 143 1.14 4.88 -10.20
N ALA A 144 1.10 5.76 -11.20
CA ALA A 144 -0.09 6.12 -11.95
C ALA A 144 0.28 6.49 -13.40
N ILE A 145 -0.69 6.42 -14.31
CA ILE A 145 -0.49 6.84 -15.70
C ILE A 145 -0.96 8.29 -15.85
N GLN A 146 -0.14 9.10 -16.49
CA GLN A 146 -0.45 10.46 -16.93
C GLN A 146 -0.54 10.50 -18.43
N TYR A 147 -1.66 10.98 -18.95
CA TYR A 147 -1.85 11.22 -20.38
C TYR A 147 -1.38 12.62 -20.76
N MET A 148 -0.63 12.71 -21.86
CA MET A 148 -0.21 13.99 -22.39
C MET A 148 -1.35 14.68 -23.14
N SER A 149 -1.40 15.99 -23.03
CA SER A 149 -2.33 16.84 -23.77
C SER A 149 -1.59 18.07 -24.32
N LEU A 150 -1.95 18.47 -25.53
CA LEU A 150 -1.48 19.73 -26.11
C LEU A 150 -2.13 20.95 -25.42
N ASN A 151 -3.23 20.77 -24.72
CA ASN A 151 -3.87 21.81 -23.93
C ASN A 151 -3.20 21.88 -22.55
N LEU A 152 -2.58 23.02 -22.25
CA LEU A 152 -1.79 23.22 -21.02
C LEU A 152 -2.63 23.05 -19.74
N SER A 153 -3.86 23.54 -19.71
CA SER A 153 -4.72 23.38 -18.54
C SER A 153 -5.13 21.93 -18.30
N LEU A 154 -5.39 21.19 -19.36
CA LEU A 154 -5.67 19.75 -19.26
C LEU A 154 -4.42 18.96 -18.86
N LEU A 155 -3.24 19.35 -19.34
CA LEU A 155 -1.98 18.75 -18.94
C LEU A 155 -1.73 18.88 -17.44
N GLN A 156 -1.94 20.07 -16.87
CA GLN A 156 -1.81 20.30 -15.43
C GLN A 156 -2.81 19.46 -14.62
N THR A 157 -4.04 19.35 -15.11
CA THR A 157 -5.09 18.53 -14.46
C THR A 157 -4.73 17.05 -14.48
N THR A 158 -4.26 16.52 -15.62
CA THR A 158 -3.85 15.11 -15.74
C THR A 158 -2.62 14.80 -14.89
N GLN A 159 -1.67 15.74 -14.79
CA GLN A 159 -0.51 15.61 -13.92
C GLN A 159 -0.91 15.54 -12.44
N GLN A 160 -1.78 16.45 -12.00
CA GLN A 160 -2.26 16.46 -10.62
C GLN A 160 -3.07 15.19 -10.30
N TYR A 161 -3.89 14.73 -11.22
CA TYR A 161 -4.64 13.49 -11.09
C TYR A 161 -3.70 12.27 -10.96
N ALA A 162 -2.68 12.19 -11.81
CA ALA A 162 -1.68 11.12 -11.76
C ALA A 162 -0.89 11.15 -10.43
N LEU A 163 -0.50 12.35 -9.96
CA LEU A 163 0.18 12.53 -8.68
C LEU A 163 -0.69 12.03 -7.51
N ASN A 164 -1.96 12.44 -7.47
CA ASN A 164 -2.89 12.00 -6.43
C ASN A 164 -3.11 10.47 -6.46
N THR A 165 -3.24 9.90 -7.67
CA THR A 165 -3.42 8.46 -7.84
C THR A 165 -2.18 7.68 -7.43
N ALA A 166 -0.98 8.15 -7.79
CA ALA A 166 0.29 7.54 -7.37
C ALA A 166 0.46 7.62 -5.84
N ALA A 167 0.12 8.76 -5.22
CA ALA A 167 0.14 8.92 -3.76
C ALA A 167 -0.85 7.96 -3.07
N MET A 168 -2.04 7.80 -3.60
CA MET A 168 -3.03 6.84 -3.09
C MET A 168 -2.52 5.40 -3.19
N ASN A 169 -1.93 5.00 -4.32
CA ASN A 169 -1.38 3.67 -4.53
C ASN A 169 -0.20 3.39 -3.58
N ALA A 170 0.69 4.38 -3.36
CA ALA A 170 1.76 4.29 -2.38
C ALA A 170 1.20 4.12 -0.96
N SER A 171 0.16 4.90 -0.61
CA SER A 171 -0.48 4.86 0.71
C SER A 171 -1.14 3.52 1.00
N VAL A 172 -1.82 2.93 0.02
CA VAL A 172 -2.41 1.58 0.13
C VAL A 172 -1.32 0.54 0.38
N ARG A 173 -0.21 0.59 -0.35
CA ARG A 173 0.93 -0.32 -0.14
C ARG A 173 1.55 -0.13 1.25
N LEU A 174 1.76 1.12 1.67
CA LEU A 174 2.29 1.45 2.99
C LEU A 174 1.45 0.83 4.10
N VAL A 175 0.14 1.12 4.09
CA VAL A 175 -0.77 0.63 5.13
C VAL A 175 -0.86 -0.89 5.13
N ASN A 176 -0.87 -1.53 3.95
CA ASN A 176 -0.86 -2.99 3.83
C ASN A 176 0.39 -3.62 4.43
N PHE A 177 1.58 -3.14 4.06
CA PHE A 177 2.84 -3.69 4.56
C PHE A 177 2.99 -3.48 6.06
N MET A 178 2.66 -2.27 6.54
CA MET A 178 2.70 -1.95 7.96
C MET A 178 1.71 -2.81 8.76
N ALA A 179 0.45 -2.91 8.33
CA ALA A 179 -0.56 -3.71 9.02
C ALA A 179 -0.17 -5.19 9.09
N HIS A 180 0.35 -5.74 7.99
CA HIS A 180 0.81 -7.13 7.96
C HIS A 180 2.01 -7.36 8.90
N SER A 181 3.00 -6.48 8.87
CA SER A 181 4.19 -6.59 9.70
C SER A 181 3.86 -6.48 11.19
N ILE A 182 3.08 -5.48 11.59
CA ILE A 182 2.71 -5.27 13.00
C ILE A 182 1.83 -6.41 13.51
N SER A 183 0.88 -6.89 12.70
CA SER A 183 0.02 -8.01 13.08
C SER A 183 0.81 -9.31 13.27
N SER A 184 1.80 -9.58 12.42
CA SER A 184 2.64 -10.78 12.52
C SER A 184 3.55 -10.75 13.74
N THR A 185 4.03 -9.58 14.13
CA THR A 185 4.89 -9.41 15.33
C THR A 185 4.09 -9.54 16.63
N ALA A 186 2.84 -9.05 16.65
CA ALA A 186 1.95 -9.16 17.83
C ALA A 186 1.48 -10.59 18.11
N PHE A 187 1.57 -11.52 17.14
CA PHE A 187 1.15 -12.91 17.29
C PHE A 187 2.24 -13.83 17.84
N ASN A 188 3.45 -13.34 18.14
CA ASN A 188 4.50 -14.13 18.75
C ASN A 188 4.84 -13.62 20.17
N PRO A 189 4.03 -13.95 21.20
CA PRO A 189 4.30 -13.53 22.59
C PRO A 189 5.59 -14.14 23.18
N LEU A 190 6.17 -15.14 22.51
CA LEU A 190 7.40 -15.79 22.95
C LEU A 190 8.68 -15.00 22.60
N SER A 191 8.62 -14.07 21.64
CA SER A 191 9.80 -13.29 21.25
C SER A 191 10.13 -12.16 22.24
N LEU A 192 9.15 -11.69 23.00
CA LEU A 192 9.36 -10.63 24.01
C LEU A 192 9.90 -11.20 25.34
N GLN A 193 9.70 -12.48 25.63
CA GLN A 193 10.19 -13.12 26.85
C GLN A 193 11.68 -13.45 26.80
N ASN A 194 12.26 -13.61 25.60
CA ASN A 194 13.69 -13.88 25.44
C ASN A 194 14.59 -12.62 25.51
N GLN A 195 14.03 -11.42 25.42
CA GLN A 195 14.85 -10.19 25.55
C GLN A 195 14.97 -9.68 26.99
N VAL A 196 14.10 -10.10 27.90
CA VAL A 196 14.17 -9.69 29.31
C VAL A 196 15.07 -10.63 30.15
N GLY A 197 15.48 -11.78 29.61
CA GLY A 197 16.28 -12.80 30.27
C GLY A 197 17.78 -12.82 29.95
N ALA A 198 18.26 -11.96 29.04
CA ALA A 198 19.68 -11.84 28.75
C ALA A 198 20.35 -10.86 29.72
N SER A 199 20.54 -11.30 30.97
CA SER A 199 21.53 -10.67 31.85
C SER A 199 22.91 -10.76 31.17
N PRO A 200 23.74 -9.71 31.23
CA PRO A 200 25.09 -9.79 30.71
C PRO A 200 25.83 -10.91 31.40
N MET A 201 26.28 -11.89 30.62
CA MET A 201 27.13 -12.96 31.14
C MET A 201 28.39 -12.33 31.73
N THR A 202 28.56 -12.42 33.04
CA THR A 202 29.80 -12.13 33.72
C THR A 202 30.85 -13.14 33.26
N PRO A 203 32.05 -12.74 32.79
CA PRO A 203 33.09 -13.71 32.43
C PRO A 203 33.48 -14.52 33.68
N GLY A 204 33.20 -15.80 33.72
CA GLY A 204 33.58 -16.67 34.80
C GLY A 204 32.58 -17.70 35.32
N THR A 205 31.36 -17.78 34.73
CA THR A 205 30.39 -18.76 35.14
C THR A 205 30.70 -20.14 34.52
N VAL A 206 31.14 -21.06 35.33
CA VAL A 206 31.40 -22.47 34.98
C VAL A 206 30.07 -23.18 34.73
N LEU A 207 29.90 -23.78 33.56
CA LEU A 207 28.74 -24.65 33.26
C LEU A 207 28.78 -25.91 34.10
N PRO A 208 27.61 -26.45 34.51
CA PRO A 208 27.54 -27.62 35.43
C PRO A 208 28.00 -28.94 34.84
N ASN A 209 28.50 -29.01 33.61
CA ASN A 209 28.95 -30.24 32.94
C ASN A 209 30.45 -30.33 32.69
N GLY A 210 31.31 -29.68 33.45
CA GLY A 210 32.72 -30.02 33.57
C GLY A 210 33.60 -29.97 32.30
N SER A 211 33.16 -29.35 31.22
CA SER A 211 33.96 -29.23 29.99
C SER A 211 34.62 -27.85 29.93
N ALA A 212 35.89 -27.79 30.27
CA ALA A 212 36.73 -26.63 30.13
C ALA A 212 36.96 -26.29 28.63
N VAL A 213 36.67 -25.09 28.22
CA VAL A 213 37.06 -24.57 26.90
C VAL A 213 38.52 -24.13 26.99
N PRO A 214 39.44 -24.65 26.15
CA PRO A 214 40.83 -24.23 26.15
C PRO A 214 40.95 -22.77 25.67
N GLY A 215 41.62 -21.96 26.50
CA GLY A 215 41.93 -20.55 26.18
C GLY A 215 42.94 -20.44 25.02
N PRO A 216 42.98 -19.29 24.32
CA PRO A 216 43.93 -19.06 23.23
C PRO A 216 45.33 -18.99 23.76
N ALA A 217 46.26 -19.65 23.05
CA ALA A 217 47.70 -19.66 23.36
C ALA A 217 48.30 -18.25 23.23
N PRO A 218 49.30 -17.92 24.08
CA PRO A 218 49.99 -16.63 24.00
C PRO A 218 50.91 -16.62 22.78
N GLY A 219 50.62 -15.68 21.84
CA GLY A 219 51.44 -15.40 20.68
C GLY A 219 52.75 -14.79 21.11
N GLY A 220 53.89 -15.45 20.79
CA GLY A 220 55.22 -14.91 20.94
C GLY A 220 55.48 -13.79 19.92
N ALA A 221 56.07 -12.73 20.40
CA ALA A 221 56.67 -11.69 19.57
C ALA A 221 58.16 -12.02 19.33
N PRO A 222 58.72 -11.60 18.17
CA PRO A 222 60.11 -11.18 18.11
C PRO A 222 60.23 -9.69 18.31
#